data_8ea3358d4003974b78a00255fbe87d16
#
_entry.id   8ea3358d4003974b78a00255fbe87d16
#
_cell.length_a   1.000
_cell.length_b   1.000
_cell.length_c   1.000
_cell.angle_alpha   90.00
_cell.angle_beta   90.00
_cell.angle_gamma   90.00
#
_symmetry.space_group_name_H-M   'P 1'
#
loop_
_entity.id
_entity.type
_entity.pdbx_description
1 polymer ?
#
loop_
_entity_poly.entity_id
_entity_poly.type
_entity_poly.pdbx_seq_one_letter_code
_entity_poly.pdbx_strand_id
1 'polypeptide(L)'
;MAAEVPKQYLLVNGVPILEHTLSALLACPDIRGLVVVLDPSDRRADSIESLSDPRVFRAAGGSERADSVLSGLQAIAPYASSDDWVLVHDAARPCISVSVLRQLIDHTVESGVGTVLAQASTDTLKRVSSSMRVSESLDRRVVWRAQTPQMFRLSELKTALSSALDEKLPVTDESMAMELSGFPVSILEGP
;
A
#
# COMPACT_ATOMS: atom_id res chain seq x y z
N MET A 1 4.90 -0.98 23.93
CA MET A 1 4.69 -2.43 24.11
C MET A 1 4.52 -3.04 22.74
N ALA A 2 5.41 -3.91 22.30
CA ALA A 2 5.18 -4.71 21.10
C ALA A 2 4.03 -5.66 21.42
N ALA A 3 2.97 -5.65 20.61
CA ALA A 3 1.88 -6.60 20.75
C ALA A 3 2.44 -8.01 20.49
N GLU A 4 2.06 -8.99 21.32
CA GLU A 4 2.49 -10.40 21.16
C GLU A 4 2.07 -11.00 19.81
N VAL A 5 1.04 -10.42 19.18
CA VAL A 5 0.49 -10.82 17.90
C VAL A 5 0.56 -9.64 16.92
N PRO A 6 1.16 -9.79 15.73
CA PRO A 6 1.13 -8.77 14.69
C PRO A 6 -0.30 -8.41 14.28
N LYS A 7 -0.53 -7.12 13.97
CA LYS A 7 -1.88 -6.57 13.73
C LYS A 7 -2.68 -7.35 12.69
N GLN A 8 -2.06 -7.82 11.64
CA GLN A 8 -2.70 -8.56 10.55
C GLN A 8 -3.27 -9.93 10.99
N TYR A 9 -2.85 -10.46 12.13
CA TYR A 9 -3.36 -11.71 12.69
C TYR A 9 -4.34 -11.52 13.86
N LEU A 10 -4.65 -10.27 14.22
CA LEU A 10 -5.73 -10.00 15.17
C LEU A 10 -7.05 -10.47 14.57
N LEU A 11 -7.92 -11.01 15.41
CA LEU A 11 -9.20 -11.57 14.96
C LEU A 11 -10.30 -10.51 14.99
N VAL A 12 -11.05 -10.42 13.89
CA VAL A 12 -12.33 -9.71 13.80
C VAL A 12 -13.39 -10.75 13.48
N ASN A 13 -14.36 -10.92 14.36
CA ASN A 13 -15.39 -11.97 14.27
C ASN A 13 -14.80 -13.39 14.08
N GLY A 14 -13.68 -13.67 14.76
CA GLY A 14 -13.03 -14.99 14.71
C GLY A 14 -12.14 -15.23 13.48
N VAL A 15 -12.03 -14.25 12.57
CA VAL A 15 -11.25 -14.35 11.33
C VAL A 15 -10.06 -13.36 11.39
N PRO A 16 -8.84 -13.75 11.00
CA PRO A 16 -7.69 -12.84 10.95
C PRO A 16 -7.92 -11.63 10.03
N ILE A 17 -7.43 -10.45 10.42
CA ILE A 17 -7.52 -9.24 9.59
C ILE A 17 -6.93 -9.47 8.19
N LEU A 18 -5.81 -10.18 8.08
CA LEU A 18 -5.20 -10.52 6.79
C LEU A 18 -6.18 -11.29 5.89
N GLU A 19 -6.91 -12.26 6.43
CA GLU A 19 -7.91 -13.01 5.66
C GLU A 19 -9.02 -12.09 5.13
N HIS A 20 -9.53 -11.18 5.96
CA HIS A 20 -10.50 -10.17 5.50
C HIS A 20 -9.94 -9.29 4.38
N THR A 21 -8.67 -8.85 4.51
CA THR A 21 -8.01 -8.01 3.51
C THR A 21 -7.87 -8.75 2.18
N LEU A 22 -7.37 -9.99 2.21
CA LEU A 22 -7.18 -10.81 1.00
C LEU A 22 -8.51 -11.12 0.33
N SER A 23 -9.52 -11.53 1.11
CA SER A 23 -10.87 -11.79 0.59
C SER A 23 -11.48 -10.57 -0.10
N ALA A 24 -11.29 -9.37 0.47
CA ALA A 24 -11.79 -8.13 -0.13
C ALA A 24 -11.09 -7.82 -1.47
N LEU A 25 -9.77 -8.02 -1.56
CA LEU A 25 -9.02 -7.82 -2.79
C LEU A 25 -9.37 -8.88 -3.85
N LEU A 26 -9.45 -10.14 -3.47
CA LEU A 26 -9.78 -11.26 -4.35
C LEU A 26 -11.21 -11.19 -4.91
N ALA A 27 -12.12 -10.52 -4.20
CA ALA A 27 -13.48 -10.25 -4.65
C ALA A 27 -13.56 -9.25 -5.82
N CYS A 28 -12.49 -8.47 -6.08
CA CYS A 28 -12.43 -7.55 -7.20
C CYS A 28 -12.01 -8.30 -8.47
N PRO A 29 -12.87 -8.38 -9.51
CA PRO A 29 -12.58 -9.16 -10.74
C PRO A 29 -11.45 -8.52 -11.58
N ASP A 30 -11.14 -7.24 -11.37
CA ASP A 30 -10.11 -6.53 -12.10
C ASP A 30 -8.71 -6.81 -11.54
N ILE A 31 -8.62 -7.43 -10.35
CA ILE A 31 -7.36 -7.91 -9.75
C ILE A 31 -7.06 -9.33 -10.28
N ARG A 32 -6.04 -9.43 -11.12
CA ARG A 32 -5.64 -10.68 -11.76
C ARG A 32 -4.82 -11.60 -10.85
N GLY A 33 -4.06 -11.02 -9.92
CA GLY A 33 -3.22 -11.77 -8.98
C GLY A 33 -2.76 -10.90 -7.84
N LEU A 34 -2.31 -11.54 -6.77
CA LEU A 34 -1.81 -10.91 -5.55
C LEU A 34 -0.44 -11.49 -5.18
N VAL A 35 0.45 -10.63 -4.71
CA VAL A 35 1.65 -11.06 -4.00
C VAL A 35 1.52 -10.64 -2.55
N VAL A 36 1.54 -11.61 -1.66
CA VAL A 36 1.55 -11.38 -0.21
C VAL A 36 2.98 -11.49 0.28
N VAL A 37 3.49 -10.39 0.80
CA VAL A 37 4.87 -10.30 1.31
C VAL A 37 4.86 -10.61 2.80
N LEU A 38 5.58 -11.64 3.20
CA LEU A 38 5.56 -12.19 4.55
C LEU A 38 6.99 -12.37 5.09
N ASP A 39 7.15 -12.33 6.40
CA ASP A 39 8.38 -12.80 7.02
C ASP A 39 8.51 -14.30 6.74
N PRO A 40 9.66 -14.78 6.20
CA PRO A 40 9.85 -16.20 5.88
C PRO A 40 9.68 -17.15 7.08
N SER A 41 9.85 -16.63 8.29
CA SER A 41 9.70 -17.40 9.54
C SER A 41 8.27 -17.37 10.09
N ASP A 42 7.36 -16.62 9.47
CA ASP A 42 6.00 -16.44 10.00
C ASP A 42 5.08 -17.64 9.69
N ARG A 43 4.96 -18.52 10.67
CA ARG A 43 4.08 -19.71 10.60
C ARG A 43 2.60 -19.39 10.76
N ARG A 44 2.22 -18.18 11.23
CA ARG A 44 0.81 -17.78 11.38
C ARG A 44 0.12 -17.67 10.03
N ALA A 45 0.88 -17.34 8.99
CA ALA A 45 0.39 -17.29 7.61
C ALA A 45 -0.17 -18.64 7.11
N ASP A 46 0.28 -19.77 7.67
CA ASP A 46 -0.19 -21.10 7.24
C ASP A 46 -1.67 -21.34 7.58
N SER A 47 -2.26 -20.55 8.47
CA SER A 47 -3.67 -20.60 8.82
C SER A 47 -4.58 -19.69 7.97
N ILE A 48 -4.03 -18.94 7.03
CA ILE A 48 -4.77 -17.99 6.17
C ILE A 48 -5.26 -18.75 4.92
N GLU A 49 -6.57 -18.92 4.81
CA GLU A 49 -7.19 -19.71 3.72
C GLU A 49 -6.97 -19.09 2.34
N SER A 50 -7.13 -17.77 2.24
CA SER A 50 -6.93 -17.03 0.98
C SER A 50 -5.52 -17.16 0.39
N LEU A 51 -4.51 -17.56 1.17
CA LEU A 51 -3.16 -17.83 0.65
C LEU A 51 -3.09 -19.11 -0.20
N SER A 52 -4.15 -19.90 -0.24
CA SER A 52 -4.27 -21.09 -1.11
C SER A 52 -4.99 -20.79 -2.43
N ASP A 53 -5.51 -19.56 -2.64
CA ASP A 53 -6.08 -19.16 -3.93
C ASP A 53 -4.99 -19.17 -5.01
N PRO A 54 -5.24 -19.77 -6.19
CA PRO A 54 -4.24 -19.88 -7.27
C PRO A 54 -3.74 -18.54 -7.81
N ARG A 55 -4.44 -17.45 -7.53
CA ARG A 55 -4.02 -16.07 -7.88
C ARG A 55 -3.06 -15.47 -6.85
N VAL A 56 -2.83 -16.13 -5.71
CA VAL A 56 -2.03 -15.59 -4.61
C VAL A 56 -0.63 -16.21 -4.60
N PHE A 57 0.36 -15.36 -4.70
CA PHE A 57 1.78 -15.72 -4.59
C PHE A 57 2.34 -15.21 -3.27
N ARG A 58 3.38 -15.87 -2.75
CA ARG A 58 4.10 -15.43 -1.54
C ARG A 58 5.48 -14.93 -1.91
N ALA A 59 5.91 -13.84 -1.28
CA ALA A 59 7.28 -13.32 -1.37
C ALA A 59 7.83 -13.07 0.04
N ALA A 60 9.15 -13.11 0.16
CA ALA A 60 9.83 -12.81 1.42
C ALA A 60 9.85 -11.29 1.67
N GLY A 61 9.55 -10.86 2.88
CA GLY A 61 9.70 -9.48 3.31
C GLY A 61 11.17 -9.09 3.52
N GLY A 62 11.43 -7.80 3.41
CA GLY A 62 12.73 -7.20 3.72
C GLY A 62 12.78 -6.63 5.14
N SER A 63 13.85 -5.85 5.42
CA SER A 63 14.09 -5.25 6.73
C SER A 63 13.11 -4.11 7.06
N GLU A 64 12.69 -3.38 6.03
CA GLU A 64 11.73 -2.29 6.14
C GLU A 64 10.55 -2.48 5.18
N ARG A 65 9.53 -1.61 5.31
CA ARG A 65 8.33 -1.66 4.47
C ARG A 65 8.68 -1.49 2.98
N ALA A 66 9.55 -0.54 2.64
CA ALA A 66 9.95 -0.28 1.26
C ALA A 66 10.68 -1.48 0.62
N ASP A 67 11.59 -2.15 1.38
CA ASP A 67 12.25 -3.39 0.94
C ASP A 67 11.23 -4.49 0.65
N SER A 68 10.24 -4.63 1.54
CA SER A 68 9.18 -5.62 1.40
C SER A 68 8.33 -5.37 0.14
N VAL A 69 7.96 -4.12 -0.12
CA VAL A 69 7.21 -3.75 -1.34
C VAL A 69 8.05 -4.03 -2.59
N LEU A 70 9.32 -3.65 -2.59
CA LEU A 70 10.22 -3.93 -3.72
C LEU A 70 10.35 -5.44 -3.99
N SER A 71 10.45 -6.25 -2.92
CA SER A 71 10.45 -7.72 -3.03
C SER A 71 9.16 -8.24 -3.67
N GLY A 72 8.01 -7.71 -3.28
CA GLY A 72 6.71 -8.04 -3.88
C GLY A 72 6.65 -7.70 -5.37
N LEU A 73 7.14 -6.51 -5.75
CA LEU A 73 7.20 -6.07 -7.15
C LEU A 73 8.16 -6.94 -7.99
N GLN A 74 9.25 -7.40 -7.40
CA GLN A 74 10.18 -8.33 -8.06
C GLN A 74 9.54 -9.70 -8.26
N ALA A 75 8.77 -10.18 -7.28
CA ALA A 75 8.09 -11.46 -7.35
C ALA A 75 6.97 -11.48 -8.40
N ILE A 76 6.26 -10.36 -8.63
CA ILE A 76 5.20 -10.28 -9.64
C ILE A 76 5.73 -10.03 -11.05
N ALA A 77 6.91 -9.44 -11.20
CA ALA A 77 7.47 -9.05 -12.50
C ALA A 77 7.53 -10.16 -13.56
N PRO A 78 7.76 -11.45 -13.25
CA PRO A 78 7.71 -12.52 -14.25
C PRO A 78 6.31 -12.79 -14.82
N TYR A 79 5.25 -12.33 -14.16
CA TYR A 79 3.84 -12.58 -14.49
C TYR A 79 3.12 -11.34 -15.00
N ALA A 80 3.80 -10.19 -15.06
CA ALA A 80 3.23 -8.90 -15.42
C ALA A 80 4.09 -8.19 -16.47
N SER A 81 3.46 -7.34 -17.28
CA SER A 81 4.18 -6.41 -18.14
C SER A 81 4.77 -5.24 -17.33
N SER A 82 5.84 -4.64 -17.81
CA SER A 82 6.41 -3.41 -17.24
C SER A 82 5.40 -2.27 -17.12
N ASP A 83 4.43 -2.24 -18.03
CA ASP A 83 3.39 -1.22 -18.12
C ASP A 83 2.09 -1.59 -17.38
N ASP A 84 2.05 -2.76 -16.78
CA ASP A 84 0.90 -3.13 -15.95
C ASP A 84 0.80 -2.24 -14.70
N TRP A 85 -0.43 -2.02 -14.27
CA TRP A 85 -0.71 -1.31 -13.04
C TRP A 85 -0.61 -2.25 -11.84
N VAL A 86 0.00 -1.78 -10.77
CA VAL A 86 0.08 -2.50 -9.50
C VAL A 86 -0.51 -1.68 -8.38
N LEU A 87 -1.24 -2.35 -7.49
CA LEU A 87 -1.79 -1.76 -6.27
C LEU A 87 -0.97 -2.24 -5.08
N VAL A 88 -0.46 -1.33 -4.28
CA VAL A 88 0.16 -1.65 -2.99
C VAL A 88 -0.84 -1.37 -1.88
N HIS A 89 -1.10 -2.39 -1.05
CA HIS A 89 -2.09 -2.31 0.01
C HIS A 89 -1.58 -2.90 1.33
N ASP A 90 -1.90 -2.21 2.42
CA ASP A 90 -1.51 -2.66 3.76
C ASP A 90 -2.31 -3.89 4.19
N ALA A 91 -1.63 -4.95 4.60
CA ALA A 91 -2.23 -6.22 5.04
C ALA A 91 -3.22 -6.09 6.21
N ALA A 92 -3.09 -5.03 7.02
CA ALA A 92 -3.94 -4.76 8.17
C ALA A 92 -5.05 -3.71 7.91
N ARG A 93 -5.46 -3.51 6.65
CA ARG A 93 -6.54 -2.60 6.25
C ARG A 93 -7.68 -3.35 5.54
N PRO A 94 -8.54 -4.07 6.27
CA PRO A 94 -9.54 -4.95 5.66
C PRO A 94 -10.76 -4.21 5.08
N CYS A 95 -10.96 -2.92 5.41
CA CYS A 95 -12.18 -2.19 5.07
C CYS A 95 -12.12 -1.55 3.68
N ILE A 96 -11.60 -2.26 2.69
CA ILE A 96 -11.63 -1.83 1.28
C ILE A 96 -12.77 -2.53 0.55
N SER A 97 -13.63 -1.77 -0.12
CA SER A 97 -14.72 -2.33 -0.92
C SER A 97 -14.34 -2.48 -2.38
N VAL A 98 -14.98 -3.43 -3.07
CA VAL A 98 -14.82 -3.62 -4.52
C VAL A 98 -15.15 -2.33 -5.29
N SER A 99 -16.15 -1.56 -4.84
CA SER A 99 -16.51 -0.30 -5.50
C SER A 99 -15.39 0.74 -5.42
N VAL A 100 -14.72 0.87 -4.27
CA VAL A 100 -13.57 1.79 -4.10
C VAL A 100 -12.38 1.32 -4.92
N LEU A 101 -12.12 0.00 -4.96
CA LEU A 101 -11.05 -0.56 -5.80
C LEU A 101 -11.28 -0.24 -7.28
N ARG A 102 -12.51 -0.43 -7.79
CA ARG A 102 -12.85 -0.09 -9.17
C ARG A 102 -12.72 1.41 -9.46
N GLN A 103 -13.22 2.26 -8.58
CA GLN A 103 -13.06 3.71 -8.73
C GLN A 103 -11.59 4.11 -8.82
N LEU A 104 -10.71 3.52 -7.99
CA LEU A 104 -9.28 3.78 -8.05
C LEU A 104 -8.68 3.28 -9.36
N ILE A 105 -9.03 2.07 -9.79
CA ILE A 105 -8.54 1.48 -11.05
C ILE A 105 -8.96 2.35 -12.25
N ASP A 106 -10.25 2.65 -12.36
CA ASP A 106 -10.81 3.43 -13.46
C ASP A 106 -10.15 4.82 -13.52
N HIS A 107 -10.11 5.55 -12.39
CA HIS A 107 -9.49 6.85 -12.29
C HIS A 107 -8.01 6.85 -12.72
N THR A 108 -7.25 5.85 -12.23
CA THR A 108 -5.81 5.74 -12.52
C THR A 108 -5.57 5.40 -13.99
N VAL A 109 -6.36 4.47 -14.55
CA VAL A 109 -6.23 4.05 -15.96
C VAL A 109 -6.63 5.18 -16.90
N GLU A 110 -7.72 5.89 -16.62
CA GLU A 110 -8.21 7.01 -17.43
C GLU A 110 -7.25 8.21 -17.40
N SER A 111 -6.72 8.55 -16.23
CA SER A 111 -5.76 9.67 -16.11
C SER A 111 -4.37 9.33 -16.62
N GLY A 112 -3.99 8.05 -16.61
CA GLY A 112 -2.63 7.61 -16.91
C GLY A 112 -1.60 8.01 -15.84
N VAL A 113 -2.03 8.55 -14.69
CA VAL A 113 -1.20 9.05 -13.59
C VAL A 113 -1.38 8.16 -12.36
N GLY A 114 -0.26 7.80 -11.70
CA GLY A 114 -0.31 7.05 -10.45
C GLY A 114 -1.18 7.72 -9.39
N THR A 115 -1.98 6.95 -8.66
CA THR A 115 -3.03 7.51 -7.79
C THR A 115 -2.99 6.89 -6.40
N VAL A 116 -3.18 7.74 -5.40
CA VAL A 116 -3.27 7.38 -3.98
C VAL A 116 -4.68 7.62 -3.48
N LEU A 117 -5.26 6.64 -2.79
CA LEU A 117 -6.45 6.91 -1.99
C LEU A 117 -6.06 7.81 -0.82
N ALA A 118 -6.80 8.86 -0.60
CA ALA A 118 -6.55 9.77 0.51
C ALA A 118 -7.85 10.34 1.06
N GLN A 119 -7.81 10.82 2.29
CA GLN A 119 -8.92 11.48 2.96
C GLN A 119 -8.51 12.88 3.39
N ALA A 120 -9.34 13.88 3.09
CA ALA A 120 -9.11 15.25 3.54
C ALA A 120 -9.01 15.32 5.08
N SER A 121 -8.07 16.10 5.59
CA SER A 121 -7.94 16.27 7.03
C SER A 121 -9.13 17.07 7.59
N THR A 122 -9.84 16.50 8.55
CA THR A 122 -10.92 17.14 9.30
C THR A 122 -10.41 17.94 10.49
N ASP A 123 -9.20 17.60 10.97
CA ASP A 123 -8.60 18.20 12.16
C ASP A 123 -7.82 19.48 11.85
N THR A 124 -7.62 20.31 12.89
CA THR A 124 -6.69 21.41 12.82
C THR A 124 -5.27 20.92 13.02
N LEU A 125 -4.46 20.95 11.98
CA LEU A 125 -3.07 20.50 12.01
C LEU A 125 -2.13 21.65 12.32
N LYS A 126 -1.12 21.38 13.12
CA LYS A 126 -0.08 22.34 13.53
C LYS A 126 1.28 21.83 13.10
N ARG A 127 2.06 22.67 12.43
CA ARG A 127 3.50 22.45 12.28
C ARG A 127 4.19 22.88 13.57
N VAL A 128 5.06 22.01 14.08
CA VAL A 128 5.82 22.28 15.31
C VAL A 128 7.31 22.25 15.03
N SER A 129 8.06 23.04 15.78
CA SER A 129 9.53 23.01 15.80
C SER A 129 10.04 21.83 16.63
N SER A 130 11.36 21.58 16.58
CA SER A 130 12.03 20.59 17.44
C SER A 130 11.86 20.87 18.94
N SER A 131 11.60 22.14 19.33
CA SER A 131 11.31 22.54 20.70
C SER A 131 9.83 22.46 21.07
N MET A 132 9.02 21.74 20.28
CA MET A 132 7.57 21.54 20.48
C MET A 132 6.76 22.84 20.51
N ARG A 133 7.25 23.91 19.89
CA ARG A 133 6.51 25.15 19.72
C ARG A 133 5.80 25.17 18.38
N VAL A 134 4.53 25.61 18.38
CA VAL A 134 3.76 25.78 17.14
C VAL A 134 4.42 26.89 16.30
N SER A 135 4.81 26.54 15.08
CA SER A 135 5.35 27.49 14.09
C SER A 135 4.25 27.94 13.11
N GLU A 136 3.26 27.08 12.82
CA GLU A 136 2.26 27.35 11.81
C GLU A 136 0.99 26.53 12.06
N SER A 137 -0.17 27.06 11.70
CA SER A 137 -1.41 26.29 11.49
C SER A 137 -1.55 25.97 10.02
N LEU A 138 -1.58 24.68 9.68
CA LEU A 138 -1.72 24.25 8.29
C LEU A 138 -3.16 24.47 7.79
N ASP A 139 -3.29 24.87 6.54
CA ASP A 139 -4.60 24.93 5.88
C ASP A 139 -5.07 23.51 5.58
N ARG A 140 -6.03 23.01 6.39
CA ARG A 140 -6.54 21.63 6.25
C ARG A 140 -7.19 21.33 4.90
N ARG A 141 -7.56 22.36 4.10
CA ARG A 141 -8.17 22.19 2.77
C ARG A 141 -7.19 21.59 1.76
N VAL A 142 -5.88 21.76 2.00
CA VAL A 142 -4.80 21.24 1.13
C VAL A 142 -3.98 20.14 1.78
N VAL A 143 -4.41 19.63 2.95
CA VAL A 143 -3.72 18.56 3.65
C VAL A 143 -4.60 17.30 3.67
N TRP A 144 -4.07 16.25 3.09
CA TRP A 144 -4.75 14.97 2.95
C TRP A 144 -3.97 13.88 3.66
N ARG A 145 -4.67 12.90 4.19
CA ARG A 145 -4.09 11.71 4.82
C ARG A 145 -4.03 10.60 3.79
N ALA A 146 -2.85 10.23 3.37
CA ALA A 146 -2.66 9.10 2.46
C ALA A 146 -3.19 7.81 3.07
N GLN A 147 -3.86 7.03 2.25
CA GLN A 147 -4.38 5.71 2.55
C GLN A 147 -3.76 4.69 1.59
N THR A 148 -4.16 3.44 1.71
CA THR A 148 -3.90 2.40 0.72
C THR A 148 -5.22 1.77 0.28
N PRO A 149 -5.33 1.27 -0.97
CA PRO A 149 -4.26 1.05 -1.96
C PRO A 149 -3.68 2.32 -2.58
N GLN A 150 -2.41 2.20 -3.01
CA GLN A 150 -1.74 3.16 -3.88
C GLN A 150 -1.44 2.46 -5.21
N MET A 151 -1.76 3.07 -6.35
CA MET A 151 -1.69 2.43 -7.66
C MET A 151 -0.74 3.14 -8.61
N PHE A 152 0.23 2.41 -9.15
CA PHE A 152 1.29 2.94 -10.03
C PHE A 152 1.64 1.94 -11.13
N ARG A 153 2.36 2.39 -12.18
CA ARG A 153 2.98 1.48 -13.15
C ARG A 153 4.06 0.64 -12.48
N LEU A 154 4.09 -0.66 -12.79
CA LEU A 154 5.07 -1.60 -12.22
C LEU A 154 6.51 -1.12 -12.41
N SER A 155 6.87 -0.72 -13.64
CA SER A 155 8.23 -0.26 -13.95
C SER A 155 8.61 1.01 -13.21
N GLU A 156 7.70 2.00 -13.16
CA GLU A 156 7.93 3.28 -12.51
C GLU A 156 8.12 3.10 -10.99
N LEU A 157 7.19 2.40 -10.34
CA LEU A 157 7.26 2.17 -8.90
C LEU A 157 8.51 1.36 -8.52
N LYS A 158 8.84 0.32 -9.30
CA LYS A 158 10.03 -0.47 -9.06
C LYS A 158 11.30 0.37 -9.17
N THR A 159 11.40 1.25 -10.18
CA THR A 159 12.52 2.16 -10.37
C THR A 159 12.61 3.16 -9.22
N ALA A 160 11.50 3.80 -8.87
CA ALA A 160 11.42 4.79 -7.80
C ALA A 160 11.85 4.22 -6.43
N LEU A 161 11.33 3.04 -6.07
CA LEU A 161 11.71 2.37 -4.83
C LEU A 161 13.17 1.93 -4.82
N SER A 162 13.69 1.39 -5.93
CA SER A 162 15.10 0.99 -6.02
C SER A 162 16.02 2.18 -5.82
N SER A 163 15.78 3.29 -6.55
CA SER A 163 16.60 4.51 -6.39
C SER A 163 16.54 5.06 -4.96
N ALA A 164 15.36 5.13 -4.37
CA ALA A 164 15.20 5.64 -3.01
C ALA A 164 15.94 4.78 -1.96
N LEU A 165 15.90 3.45 -2.11
CA LEU A 165 16.62 2.52 -1.23
C LEU A 165 18.14 2.60 -1.41
N ASP A 166 18.63 2.68 -2.65
CA ASP A 166 20.06 2.82 -2.96
C ASP A 166 20.63 4.13 -2.38
N GLU A 167 19.85 5.21 -2.44
CA GLU A 167 20.21 6.51 -1.88
C GLU A 167 19.93 6.63 -0.37
N LYS A 168 19.34 5.59 0.25
CA LYS A 168 18.94 5.54 1.66
C LYS A 168 18.00 6.69 2.06
N LEU A 169 17.10 7.06 1.15
CA LEU A 169 16.11 8.09 1.40
C LEU A 169 15.00 7.54 2.32
N PRO A 170 14.48 8.35 3.24
CA PRO A 170 13.37 7.92 4.08
C PRO A 170 12.08 7.86 3.24
N VAL A 171 11.60 6.66 2.93
CA VAL A 171 10.35 6.43 2.20
C VAL A 171 9.28 5.96 3.17
N THR A 172 8.24 6.73 3.34
CA THR A 172 7.11 6.39 4.23
C THR A 172 6.01 5.60 3.55
N ASP A 173 5.81 5.85 2.24
CA ASP A 173 4.86 5.15 1.38
C ASP A 173 5.33 5.16 -0.08
N GLU A 174 4.56 4.52 -0.97
CA GLU A 174 4.91 4.41 -2.39
C GLU A 174 4.85 5.76 -3.10
N SER A 175 3.88 6.61 -2.73
CA SER A 175 3.76 7.94 -3.34
C SER A 175 4.98 8.80 -3.11
N MET A 176 5.57 8.75 -1.91
CA MET A 176 6.80 9.48 -1.60
C MET A 176 7.97 9.03 -2.49
N ALA A 177 8.12 7.73 -2.75
CA ALA A 177 9.16 7.25 -3.67
C ALA A 177 8.95 7.78 -5.09
N MET A 178 7.70 7.80 -5.58
CA MET A 178 7.33 8.34 -6.88
C MET A 178 7.61 9.84 -6.98
N GLU A 179 7.23 10.62 -5.96
CA GLU A 179 7.48 12.06 -5.87
C GLU A 179 8.98 12.38 -5.88
N LEU A 180 9.79 11.66 -5.10
CA LEU A 180 11.25 11.81 -5.06
C LEU A 180 11.90 11.51 -6.41
N SER A 181 11.31 10.62 -7.19
CA SER A 181 11.76 10.27 -8.55
C SER A 181 11.16 11.18 -9.65
N GLY A 182 10.39 12.20 -9.28
CA GLY A 182 9.81 13.18 -10.21
C GLY A 182 8.59 12.68 -11.00
N PHE A 183 7.99 11.55 -10.62
CA PHE A 183 6.75 11.08 -11.20
C PHE A 183 5.54 11.84 -10.63
N PRO A 184 4.56 12.20 -11.46
CA PRO A 184 3.34 12.81 -10.97
C PRO A 184 2.51 11.80 -10.16
N VAL A 185 1.89 12.28 -9.09
CA VAL A 185 0.97 11.50 -8.25
C VAL A 185 -0.33 12.25 -8.10
N SER A 186 -1.45 11.58 -8.34
CA SER A 186 -2.79 12.11 -8.12
C SER A 186 -3.44 11.53 -6.84
N ILE A 187 -4.48 12.18 -6.39
CA ILE A 187 -5.27 11.76 -5.22
C ILE A 187 -6.70 11.43 -5.68
N LEU A 188 -7.22 10.31 -5.20
CA LEU A 188 -8.64 9.99 -5.22
C LEU A 188 -9.16 9.98 -3.78
N GLU A 189 -10.30 10.66 -3.55
CA GLU A 189 -10.91 10.65 -2.22
C GLU A 189 -11.40 9.25 -1.85
N GLY A 190 -10.86 8.75 -0.74
CA GLY A 190 -11.21 7.45 -0.16
C GLY A 190 -12.26 7.58 0.97
N PRO A 191 -12.79 6.45 1.44
CA PRO A 191 -13.77 6.40 2.53
C PRO A 191 -13.20 6.80 3.90
#